data_9f870f44f7c5014823673fc2ba91fb6d
#
_entry.id   9f870f44f7c5014823673fc2ba91fb6d
#
_cell.length_a   1.000
_cell.length_b   1.000
_cell.length_c   1.000
_cell.angle_alpha   90.00
_cell.angle_beta   90.00
_cell.angle_gamma   90.00
#
_symmetry.space_group_name_H-M   'P 1'
#
loop_
_entity.id
_entity.type
_entity.pdbx_description
1 polymer ?
#
loop_
_entity_poly.entity_id
_entity_poly.type
_entity_poly.pdbx_seq_one_letter_code
_entity_poly.pdbx_strand_id
1 'polypeptide(L)'
;KTATASISFSKKDFADTIKIKVIDGAVVVPVEIEGQTRNLLFDTGSPLGLWQGQKEAWMRQFTTDSLTFGDINKRSRNQIIYQFPTIKMGNLQIENYPMIVEDAMSEFTCNRFDGIIGFNLVGKGLSFKLDTKDSLLIVTDRKKFFAEEEKGQPTAKYRMKRAYCPLVYVDSPFGWIETVFDTGAQNRWFDL
;
A
#
# COMPACT_ATOMS: atom_id res chain seq x y z
N LYS A 1 -1.38 -17.96 9.67
CA LYS A 1 -0.52 -16.78 9.96
C LYS A 1 -0.79 -15.74 8.89
N THR A 2 -1.03 -14.48 9.26
CA THR A 2 -1.19 -13.40 8.29
C THR A 2 0.17 -13.07 7.68
N ALA A 3 0.21 -12.77 6.39
CA ALA A 3 1.45 -12.44 5.66
C ALA A 3 2.21 -11.21 6.24
N THR A 4 1.54 -10.43 7.08
CA THR A 4 2.13 -9.26 7.74
C THR A 4 2.82 -9.58 9.08
N ALA A 5 2.78 -10.82 9.57
CA ALA A 5 3.22 -11.15 10.92
C ALA A 5 4.71 -10.88 11.18
N SER A 6 5.52 -10.92 10.13
CA SER A 6 6.99 -10.79 10.23
C SER A 6 7.53 -9.40 9.88
N ILE A 7 6.70 -8.45 9.42
CA ILE A 7 7.17 -7.10 9.10
C ILE A 7 7.73 -6.43 10.34
N SER A 8 8.92 -5.86 10.24
CA SER A 8 9.55 -5.03 11.26
C SER A 8 10.14 -3.74 10.66
N PHE A 9 10.38 -2.76 11.51
CA PHE A 9 10.88 -1.44 11.13
C PHE A 9 12.20 -1.15 11.82
N SER A 10 13.15 -0.53 11.12
CA SER A 10 14.45 -0.18 11.65
C SER A 10 14.43 0.94 12.70
N LYS A 11 13.31 1.66 12.78
CA LYS A 11 13.13 2.82 13.67
C LYS A 11 11.88 2.68 14.49
N LYS A 12 11.87 3.39 15.63
CA LYS A 12 10.67 3.62 16.46
C LYS A 12 10.60 5.10 16.78
N ASP A 13 9.40 5.57 17.07
CA ASP A 13 9.13 6.97 17.43
C ASP A 13 9.63 7.97 16.38
N PHE A 14 9.33 7.69 15.12
CA PHE A 14 9.83 8.45 13.97
C PHE A 14 8.70 9.17 13.21
N ALA A 15 9.11 10.16 12.43
CA ALA A 15 8.34 10.72 11.32
C ALA A 15 9.30 11.01 10.17
N ASP A 16 9.00 10.49 9.00
CA ASP A 16 9.76 10.70 7.78
C ASP A 16 8.89 11.35 6.71
N THR A 17 9.48 12.23 5.91
CA THR A 17 8.84 12.85 4.75
C THR A 17 9.52 12.37 3.48
N ILE A 18 8.73 11.83 2.56
CA ILE A 18 9.19 11.19 1.34
C ILE A 18 8.65 11.98 0.15
N LYS A 19 9.53 12.36 -0.78
CA LYS A 19 9.07 12.90 -2.06
C LYS A 19 8.45 11.79 -2.89
N ILE A 20 7.24 12.04 -3.38
CA ILE A 20 6.49 11.14 -4.25
C ILE A 20 6.30 11.75 -5.63
N LYS A 21 5.80 10.96 -6.56
CA LYS A 21 5.31 11.43 -7.84
C LYS A 21 3.80 11.21 -7.91
N VAL A 22 3.08 12.11 -8.52
CA VAL A 22 1.66 11.91 -8.86
C VAL A 22 1.61 11.82 -10.39
N ILE A 23 1.26 10.65 -10.92
CA ILE A 23 1.22 10.35 -12.35
C ILE A 23 -0.20 9.94 -12.70
N ASP A 24 -0.91 10.77 -13.46
CA ASP A 24 -2.31 10.55 -13.84
C ASP A 24 -3.22 10.23 -12.63
N GLY A 25 -2.97 10.91 -11.50
CA GLY A 25 -3.69 10.70 -10.25
C GLY A 25 -3.17 9.53 -9.39
N ALA A 26 -2.30 8.70 -9.90
CA ALA A 26 -1.67 7.62 -9.15
C ALA A 26 -0.52 8.14 -8.28
N VAL A 27 -0.48 7.73 -7.03
CA VAL A 27 0.58 8.08 -6.07
C VAL A 27 1.71 7.08 -6.17
N VAL A 28 2.89 7.54 -6.56
CA VAL A 28 4.08 6.72 -6.79
C VAL A 28 5.15 7.05 -5.76
N VAL A 29 5.53 6.04 -5.00
CA VAL A 29 6.55 6.15 -3.94
C VAL A 29 7.86 5.53 -4.42
N PRO A 30 8.99 6.25 -4.35
CA PRO A 30 10.29 5.65 -4.59
C PRO A 30 10.67 4.77 -3.39
N VAL A 31 10.97 3.51 -3.67
CA VAL A 31 11.40 2.53 -2.68
C VAL A 31 12.72 1.92 -3.12
N GLU A 32 13.71 1.88 -2.25
CA GLU A 32 14.97 1.18 -2.53
C GLU A 32 14.81 -0.31 -2.22
N ILE A 33 15.12 -1.15 -3.19
CA ILE A 33 15.12 -2.61 -3.08
C ILE A 33 16.43 -3.10 -3.70
N GLU A 34 17.23 -3.85 -2.93
CA GLU A 34 18.54 -4.35 -3.35
C GLU A 34 19.44 -3.26 -3.98
N GLY A 35 19.48 -2.09 -3.32
CA GLY A 35 20.30 -0.95 -3.76
C GLY A 35 19.79 -0.22 -5.00
N GLN A 36 18.63 -0.59 -5.54
CA GLN A 36 18.02 0.06 -6.70
C GLN A 36 16.72 0.75 -6.30
N THR A 37 16.56 2.00 -6.77
CA THR A 37 15.30 2.72 -6.58
C THR A 37 14.23 2.17 -7.53
N ARG A 38 13.11 1.74 -6.97
CA ARG A 38 11.92 1.26 -7.66
C ARG A 38 10.75 2.20 -7.42
N ASN A 39 9.94 2.40 -8.43
CA ASN A 39 8.75 3.23 -8.33
C ASN A 39 7.53 2.35 -8.05
N LEU A 40 7.04 2.36 -6.81
CA LEU A 40 5.89 1.54 -6.41
C LEU A 40 4.63 2.41 -6.30
N LEU A 41 3.52 1.90 -6.80
CA LEU A 41 2.20 2.50 -6.58
C LEU A 41 1.83 2.37 -5.10
N PHE A 42 1.44 3.47 -4.46
CA PHE A 42 0.89 3.44 -3.10
C PHE A 42 -0.60 3.14 -3.19
N ASP A 43 -0.97 1.91 -2.83
CA ASP A 43 -2.30 1.36 -3.05
C ASP A 43 -2.94 0.94 -1.73
N THR A 44 -3.87 1.76 -1.23
CA THR A 44 -4.61 1.46 0.00
C THR A 44 -5.68 0.38 -0.21
N GLY A 45 -6.06 0.10 -1.43
CA GLY A 45 -6.95 -1.01 -1.80
C GLY A 45 -6.25 -2.37 -1.84
N SER A 46 -4.91 -2.39 -1.86
CA SER A 46 -4.14 -3.63 -1.85
C SER A 46 -3.74 -4.05 -0.43
N PRO A 47 -4.05 -5.30 -0.02
CA PRO A 47 -3.69 -5.81 1.30
C PRO A 47 -2.22 -6.18 1.44
N LEU A 48 -1.50 -6.32 0.34
CA LEU A 48 -0.08 -6.72 0.27
C LEU A 48 0.65 -5.88 -0.77
N GLY A 49 1.98 -5.94 -0.72
CA GLY A 49 2.79 -5.48 -1.83
C GLY A 49 2.68 -6.41 -3.04
N LEU A 50 3.03 -5.85 -4.19
CA LEU A 50 3.14 -6.60 -5.41
C LEU A 50 4.41 -6.17 -6.15
N TRP A 51 5.17 -7.14 -6.63
CA TRP A 51 6.35 -6.96 -7.45
C TRP A 51 6.02 -7.32 -8.89
N GLN A 52 6.28 -6.39 -9.78
CA GLN A 52 6.18 -6.63 -11.21
C GLN A 52 7.54 -7.07 -11.74
N GLY A 53 7.65 -8.32 -12.07
CA GLY A 53 8.88 -8.91 -12.59
C GLY A 53 9.05 -10.35 -12.15
N GLN A 54 10.19 -10.93 -12.53
CA GLN A 54 10.50 -12.30 -12.21
C GLN A 54 10.93 -12.47 -10.76
N LYS A 55 10.80 -13.69 -10.27
CA LYS A 55 11.34 -14.07 -8.98
C LYS A 55 12.87 -14.00 -9.01
N GLU A 56 13.42 -13.28 -8.07
CA GLU A 56 14.85 -13.13 -7.85
C GLU A 56 15.38 -14.06 -6.75
N ALA A 57 16.67 -14.39 -6.81
CA ALA A 57 17.30 -15.36 -5.87
C ALA A 57 17.26 -14.88 -4.40
N TRP A 58 17.24 -13.56 -4.16
CA TRP A 58 17.18 -12.98 -2.82
C TRP A 58 15.78 -12.97 -2.20
N MET A 59 14.73 -13.21 -2.98
CA MET A 59 13.36 -13.30 -2.49
C MET A 59 13.14 -14.61 -1.74
N ARG A 60 12.69 -14.51 -0.50
CA ARG A 60 12.41 -15.69 0.33
C ARG A 60 10.94 -16.04 0.25
N GLN A 61 10.61 -17.26 -0.03
CA GLN A 61 9.24 -17.73 0.00
C GLN A 61 8.69 -17.66 1.43
N PHE A 62 7.58 -16.94 1.61
CA PHE A 62 6.97 -16.74 2.93
C PHE A 62 6.14 -17.92 3.40
N THR A 63 5.40 -18.54 2.50
CA THR A 63 4.56 -19.71 2.78
C THR A 63 4.80 -20.77 1.73
N THR A 64 4.63 -22.03 2.11
CA THR A 64 4.62 -23.15 1.15
C THR A 64 3.27 -23.22 0.43
N ASP A 65 2.23 -22.66 1.04
CA ASP A 65 0.86 -22.66 0.51
C ASP A 65 0.60 -21.38 -0.28
N SER A 66 -0.11 -21.53 -1.38
CA SER A 66 -0.62 -20.40 -2.13
C SER A 66 -1.82 -19.77 -1.41
N LEU A 67 -1.92 -18.46 -1.48
CA LEU A 67 -3.12 -17.74 -1.05
C LEU A 67 -3.96 -17.34 -2.27
N THR A 68 -5.27 -17.41 -2.11
CA THR A 68 -6.20 -16.98 -3.16
C THR A 68 -6.43 -15.47 -3.04
N PHE A 69 -6.08 -14.74 -4.09
CA PHE A 69 -6.37 -13.32 -4.25
C PHE A 69 -7.40 -13.12 -5.34
N GLY A 70 -8.34 -12.22 -5.11
CA GLY A 70 -9.35 -11.83 -6.09
C GLY A 70 -9.16 -10.37 -6.50
N ASP A 71 -9.36 -10.07 -7.76
CA ASP A 71 -9.44 -8.72 -8.28
C ASP A 71 -10.90 -8.20 -8.25
N ILE A 72 -11.08 -6.94 -8.62
CA ILE A 72 -12.40 -6.29 -8.70
C ILE A 72 -13.33 -6.98 -9.72
N ASN A 73 -12.76 -7.65 -10.73
CA ASN A 73 -13.50 -8.38 -11.75
C ASN A 73 -13.88 -9.81 -11.32
N LYS A 74 -13.72 -10.12 -10.01
CA LYS A 74 -13.98 -11.46 -9.42
C LYS A 74 -13.10 -12.57 -9.99
N ARG A 75 -12.00 -12.24 -10.66
CA ARG A 75 -10.99 -13.22 -11.03
C ARG A 75 -10.18 -13.55 -9.79
N SER A 76 -10.03 -14.81 -9.48
CA SER A 76 -9.22 -15.27 -8.35
C SER A 76 -8.03 -16.09 -8.86
N ARG A 77 -6.88 -15.88 -8.27
CA ARG A 77 -5.65 -16.61 -8.57
C ARG A 77 -4.99 -17.04 -7.27
N ASN A 78 -4.39 -18.21 -7.30
CA ASN A 78 -3.54 -18.67 -6.21
C ASN A 78 -2.13 -18.12 -6.40
N GLN A 79 -1.67 -17.34 -5.43
CA GLN A 79 -0.38 -16.67 -5.48
C GLN A 79 0.52 -17.08 -4.33
N ILE A 80 1.80 -17.24 -4.61
CA ILE A 80 2.81 -17.45 -3.59
C ILE A 80 3.27 -16.09 -3.08
N ILE A 81 3.36 -15.94 -1.75
CA ILE A 81 3.89 -14.75 -1.14
C ILE A 81 5.38 -14.93 -0.90
N TYR A 82 6.14 -13.94 -1.30
CA TYR A 82 7.57 -13.82 -1.04
C TYR A 82 7.84 -12.75 0.01
N GLN A 83 8.84 -12.97 0.83
CA GLN A 83 9.40 -11.93 1.69
C GLN A 83 10.54 -11.24 0.96
N PHE A 84 10.44 -9.94 0.92
CA PHE A 84 11.51 -9.04 0.53
C PHE A 84 12.31 -8.75 1.80
N PRO A 85 13.59 -9.18 1.88
CA PRO A 85 14.37 -9.10 3.12
C PRO A 85 14.41 -7.69 3.68
N THR A 86 14.68 -6.72 2.81
CA THR A 86 14.75 -5.31 3.16
C THR A 86 14.25 -4.45 2.01
N ILE A 87 13.35 -3.52 2.33
CA ILE A 87 12.99 -2.40 1.45
C ILE A 87 13.19 -1.10 2.22
N LYS A 88 13.56 0.00 1.53
CA LYS A 88 13.67 1.31 2.16
C LYS A 88 12.71 2.29 1.52
N MET A 89 11.93 2.95 2.35
CA MET A 89 10.99 3.99 1.98
C MET A 89 11.40 5.29 2.69
N GLY A 90 12.04 6.20 1.96
CA GLY A 90 12.75 7.32 2.59
C GLY A 90 13.88 6.81 3.49
N ASN A 91 13.88 7.25 4.76
CA ASN A 91 14.84 6.76 5.74
C ASN A 91 14.34 5.56 6.57
N LEU A 92 13.12 5.08 6.29
CA LEU A 92 12.54 3.93 6.96
C LEU A 92 12.95 2.65 6.25
N GLN A 93 13.67 1.79 6.93
CA GLN A 93 13.94 0.42 6.48
C GLN A 93 12.84 -0.49 7.01
N ILE A 94 12.26 -1.25 6.11
CA ILE A 94 11.18 -2.22 6.38
C ILE A 94 11.73 -3.60 6.07
N GLU A 95 11.68 -4.50 7.04
CA GLU A 95 12.19 -5.85 6.91
C GLU A 95 11.05 -6.86 6.71
N ASN A 96 11.37 -7.91 5.96
CA ASN A 96 10.47 -9.02 5.69
C ASN A 96 9.12 -8.57 5.09
N TYR A 97 9.15 -7.60 4.18
CA TYR A 97 7.95 -7.09 3.55
C TYR A 97 7.35 -8.13 2.61
N PRO A 98 6.08 -8.54 2.81
CA PRO A 98 5.46 -9.56 1.97
C PRO A 98 4.96 -8.96 0.67
N MET A 99 5.34 -9.59 -0.44
CA MET A 99 4.89 -9.24 -1.79
C MET A 99 4.45 -10.47 -2.56
N ILE A 100 3.47 -10.28 -3.43
CA ILE A 100 3.18 -11.19 -4.53
C ILE A 100 4.15 -10.87 -5.66
N VAL A 101 4.64 -11.88 -6.36
CA VAL A 101 5.49 -11.70 -7.56
C VAL A 101 4.67 -12.11 -8.78
N GLU A 102 4.49 -11.19 -9.70
CA GLU A 102 3.72 -11.40 -10.93
C GLU A 102 4.45 -10.87 -12.17
N ASP A 103 4.65 -11.75 -13.16
CA ASP A 103 5.24 -11.37 -14.44
C ASP A 103 4.29 -10.54 -15.33
N ALA A 104 2.99 -10.61 -15.07
CA ALA A 104 1.94 -10.21 -16.02
C ALA A 104 1.17 -8.94 -15.64
N MET A 105 1.69 -8.06 -14.80
CA MET A 105 1.00 -6.80 -14.47
C MET A 105 1.08 -5.71 -15.55
N SER A 106 1.68 -6.00 -16.69
CA SER A 106 1.80 -5.04 -17.80
C SER A 106 0.46 -4.45 -18.25
N GLU A 107 -0.63 -5.19 -18.11
CA GLU A 107 -1.97 -4.70 -18.45
C GLU A 107 -2.50 -3.67 -17.44
N PHE A 108 -2.12 -3.79 -16.14
CA PHE A 108 -2.61 -2.90 -15.08
C PHE A 108 -1.79 -1.63 -14.93
N THR A 109 -0.49 -1.73 -15.07
CA THR A 109 0.43 -0.62 -14.77
C THR A 109 0.94 0.09 -16.02
N CYS A 110 0.63 -0.40 -17.21
CA CYS A 110 1.17 0.11 -18.49
C CYS A 110 2.70 0.34 -18.42
N ASN A 111 3.44 -0.51 -17.70
CA ASN A 111 4.88 -0.39 -17.44
C ASN A 111 5.29 0.92 -16.72
N ARG A 112 4.37 1.60 -16.03
CA ARG A 112 4.66 2.87 -15.33
C ARG A 112 5.24 2.66 -13.94
N PHE A 113 5.01 1.49 -13.34
CA PHE A 113 5.41 1.18 -11.98
C PHE A 113 6.11 -0.17 -11.94
N ASP A 114 7.04 -0.30 -10.99
CA ASP A 114 7.75 -1.56 -10.74
C ASP A 114 6.93 -2.51 -9.85
N GLY A 115 5.80 -2.05 -9.31
CA GLY A 115 4.96 -2.83 -8.41
C GLY A 115 4.05 -1.96 -7.54
N ILE A 116 3.57 -2.54 -6.45
CA ILE A 116 2.65 -1.91 -5.49
C ILE A 116 3.22 -2.02 -4.09
N ILE A 117 3.08 -0.94 -3.30
CA ILE A 117 3.20 -0.98 -1.85
C ILE A 117 1.80 -0.91 -1.25
N GLY A 118 1.41 -1.95 -0.52
CA GLY A 118 0.06 -2.11 -0.01
C GLY A 118 -0.17 -1.48 1.37
N PHE A 119 -1.43 -1.48 1.80
CA PHE A 119 -1.89 -0.86 3.04
C PHE A 119 -1.59 -1.67 4.32
N ASN A 120 -1.00 -2.85 4.19
CA ASN A 120 -0.63 -3.71 5.33
C ASN A 120 0.30 -3.06 6.35
N LEU A 121 1.02 -2.00 5.98
CA LEU A 121 1.88 -1.23 6.88
C LEU A 121 1.09 -0.50 7.97
N VAL A 122 -0.14 -0.06 7.68
CA VAL A 122 -1.03 0.55 8.68
C VAL A 122 -1.40 -0.45 9.77
N GLY A 123 -1.63 -1.70 9.41
CA GLY A 123 -1.84 -2.78 10.38
C GLY A 123 -0.66 -3.05 11.30
N LYS A 124 0.51 -2.47 11.00
CA LYS A 124 1.72 -2.51 11.82
C LYS A 124 1.96 -1.23 12.62
N GLY A 125 0.99 -0.34 12.64
CA GLY A 125 1.00 0.88 13.45
C GLY A 125 1.57 2.10 12.75
N LEU A 126 1.78 2.06 11.43
CA LEU A 126 2.12 3.26 10.67
C LEU A 126 0.88 4.08 10.35
N SER A 127 1.04 5.39 10.44
CA SER A 127 0.10 6.39 9.94
C SER A 127 0.71 7.13 8.76
N PHE A 128 -0.12 7.49 7.80
CA PHE A 128 0.30 8.16 6.57
C PHE A 128 -0.50 9.45 6.38
N LYS A 129 0.20 10.51 5.95
CA LYS A 129 -0.41 11.71 5.40
C LYS A 129 0.07 11.89 3.97
N LEU A 130 -0.89 11.93 3.05
CA LEU A 130 -0.63 12.17 1.63
C LEU A 130 -0.91 13.63 1.31
N ASP A 131 0.11 14.34 0.87
CA ASP A 131 0.03 15.69 0.34
C ASP A 131 0.32 15.67 -1.16
N THR A 132 -0.74 15.61 -1.96
CA THR A 132 -0.61 15.57 -3.42
C THR A 132 -0.23 16.91 -4.02
N LYS A 133 -0.49 18.02 -3.31
CA LYS A 133 -0.16 19.37 -3.75
C LYS A 133 1.36 19.59 -3.73
N ASP A 134 1.99 19.21 -2.63
CA ASP A 134 3.44 19.38 -2.45
C ASP A 134 4.22 18.10 -2.83
N SER A 135 3.51 17.06 -3.30
CA SER A 135 4.06 15.76 -3.69
C SER A 135 4.86 15.11 -2.57
N LEU A 136 4.25 15.03 -1.39
CA LEU A 136 4.85 14.47 -0.19
C LEU A 136 4.00 13.35 0.39
N LEU A 137 4.68 12.31 0.90
CA LEU A 137 4.11 11.30 1.77
C LEU A 137 4.83 11.37 3.10
N ILE A 138 4.09 11.66 4.16
CA ILE A 138 4.61 11.65 5.52
C ILE A 138 4.22 10.33 6.15
N VAL A 139 5.18 9.62 6.74
CA VAL A 139 4.99 8.33 7.40
C VAL A 139 5.49 8.39 8.83
N THR A 140 4.72 7.85 9.78
CA THR A 140 5.07 7.89 11.21
C THR A 140 4.45 6.71 11.96
N ASP A 141 5.11 6.28 13.03
CA ASP A 141 4.56 5.36 14.04
C ASP A 141 4.09 6.10 15.31
N ARG A 142 4.25 7.43 15.37
CA ARG A 142 3.82 8.25 16.49
C ARG A 142 2.32 8.37 16.53
N LYS A 143 1.73 7.93 17.63
CA LYS A 143 0.29 8.12 17.86
C LYS A 143 -0.07 9.60 17.91
N LYS A 144 -1.16 9.97 17.25
CA LYS A 144 -1.68 11.36 17.24
C LYS A 144 -0.71 12.41 16.64
N PHE A 145 0.27 11.98 15.84
CA PHE A 145 1.23 12.89 15.21
C PHE A 145 0.54 14.01 14.39
N PHE A 146 -0.55 13.68 13.71
CA PHE A 146 -1.31 14.65 12.90
C PHE A 146 -2.46 15.33 13.64
N ALA A 147 -2.66 15.08 14.95
CA ALA A 147 -3.85 15.51 15.68
C ALA A 147 -4.10 17.03 15.67
N GLU A 148 -3.04 17.86 15.67
CA GLU A 148 -3.19 19.30 15.61
C GLU A 148 -3.63 19.79 14.23
N GLU A 149 -3.13 19.16 13.17
CA GLU A 149 -3.51 19.46 11.79
C GLU A 149 -4.93 18.97 11.46
N GLU A 150 -5.39 17.93 12.13
CA GLU A 150 -6.72 17.34 11.96
C GLU A 150 -7.83 18.17 12.64
N LYS A 151 -7.47 19.11 13.52
CA LYS A 151 -8.46 19.95 14.22
C LYS A 151 -9.32 20.73 13.25
N GLY A 152 -10.63 20.52 13.32
CA GLY A 152 -11.61 21.20 12.45
C GLY A 152 -11.66 20.69 11.01
N GLN A 153 -10.89 19.66 10.68
CA GLN A 153 -10.97 19.01 9.37
C GLN A 153 -12.06 17.94 9.34
N PRO A 154 -12.70 17.73 8.20
CA PRO A 154 -13.61 16.59 8.03
C PRO A 154 -12.86 15.27 8.29
N THR A 155 -13.45 14.42 9.11
CA THR A 155 -12.87 13.11 9.44
C THR A 155 -13.83 12.00 9.09
N ALA A 156 -13.32 10.91 8.55
CA ALA A 156 -14.07 9.68 8.36
C ALA A 156 -13.46 8.56 9.20
N LYS A 157 -14.30 7.86 9.94
CA LYS A 157 -13.88 6.63 10.59
C LYS A 157 -13.81 5.53 9.54
N TYR A 158 -12.78 4.71 9.61
CA TYR A 158 -12.68 3.53 8.76
C TYR A 158 -12.57 2.27 9.62
N ARG A 159 -12.94 1.14 9.04
CA ARG A 159 -12.66 -0.17 9.59
C ARG A 159 -11.82 -0.98 8.61
N MET A 160 -10.98 -1.85 9.13
CA MET A 160 -10.22 -2.77 8.28
C MET A 160 -11.07 -3.98 7.94
N LYS A 161 -11.27 -4.24 6.66
CA LYS A 161 -11.87 -5.50 6.19
C LYS A 161 -10.85 -6.64 6.33
N ARG A 162 -11.32 -7.88 6.21
CA ARG A 162 -10.49 -9.11 6.29
C ARG A 162 -9.23 -9.08 5.43
N ALA A 163 -9.21 -8.29 4.36
CA ALA A 163 -8.09 -8.12 3.45
C ALA A 163 -7.23 -6.88 3.74
N TYR A 164 -7.35 -6.26 4.92
CA TYR A 164 -6.59 -5.05 5.29
C TYR A 164 -6.85 -3.83 4.40
N CYS A 165 -7.98 -3.79 3.69
CA CYS A 165 -8.41 -2.61 2.95
C CYS A 165 -9.23 -1.70 3.86
N PRO A 166 -9.01 -0.37 3.84
CA PRO A 166 -9.78 0.57 4.65
C PRO A 166 -11.18 0.76 4.05
N LEU A 167 -12.20 0.39 4.83
CA LEU A 167 -13.59 0.65 4.49
C LEU A 167 -14.04 1.93 5.15
N VAL A 168 -14.59 2.83 4.38
CA VAL A 168 -15.18 4.10 4.83
C VAL A 168 -16.66 4.12 4.50
N TYR A 169 -17.42 4.89 5.30
CA TYR A 169 -18.82 5.17 5.00
C TYR A 169 -18.92 6.55 4.37
N VAL A 170 -19.54 6.61 3.22
CA VAL A 170 -19.76 7.84 2.47
C VAL A 170 -21.24 8.12 2.42
N ASP A 171 -21.65 9.34 2.77
CA ASP A 171 -23.03 9.81 2.59
C ASP A 171 -23.25 10.15 1.10
N SER A 172 -24.26 9.56 0.53
CA SER A 172 -24.60 9.73 -0.89
C SER A 172 -26.07 10.09 -1.05
N PRO A 173 -26.52 10.58 -2.22
CA PRO A 173 -27.93 10.83 -2.50
C PRO A 173 -28.84 9.59 -2.33
N PHE A 174 -28.24 8.39 -2.30
CA PHE A 174 -28.94 7.11 -2.12
C PHE A 174 -28.80 6.55 -0.68
N GLY A 175 -28.25 7.34 0.25
CA GLY A 175 -27.96 6.94 1.62
C GLY A 175 -26.49 6.58 1.85
N TRP A 176 -26.22 6.01 3.01
CA TRP A 176 -24.86 5.62 3.41
C TRP A 176 -24.36 4.43 2.63
N ILE A 177 -23.24 4.59 1.95
CA ILE A 177 -22.57 3.55 1.19
C ILE A 177 -21.27 3.18 1.87
N GLU A 178 -21.03 1.88 2.06
CA GLU A 178 -19.73 1.37 2.49
C GLU A 178 -18.84 1.16 1.25
N THR A 179 -17.69 1.81 1.22
CA THR A 179 -16.75 1.73 0.10
C THR A 179 -15.31 1.54 0.58
N VAL A 180 -14.44 1.06 -0.30
CA VAL A 180 -12.98 1.00 -0.04
C VAL A 180 -12.38 2.36 -0.34
N PHE A 181 -11.58 2.89 0.59
CA PHE A 181 -10.71 4.03 0.29
C PHE A 181 -9.46 3.50 -0.42
N ASP A 182 -9.40 3.71 -1.73
CA ASP A 182 -8.44 3.08 -2.62
C ASP A 182 -7.65 4.12 -3.42
N THR A 183 -6.37 4.35 -3.04
CA THR A 183 -5.48 5.26 -3.75
C THR A 183 -4.89 4.66 -5.03
N GLY A 184 -5.03 3.35 -5.23
CA GLY A 184 -4.61 2.64 -6.45
C GLY A 184 -5.67 2.63 -7.54
N ALA A 185 -6.92 3.01 -7.22
CA ALA A 185 -8.00 3.05 -8.19
C ALA A 185 -7.77 4.15 -9.24
N GLN A 186 -7.72 3.75 -10.51
CA GLN A 186 -7.52 4.67 -11.62
C GLN A 186 -8.81 5.37 -12.08
N ASN A 187 -9.97 4.83 -11.73
CA ASN A 187 -11.26 5.38 -12.13
C ASN A 187 -11.87 6.21 -11.00
N ARG A 188 -12.45 7.34 -11.36
CA ARG A 188 -13.24 8.16 -10.43
C ARG A 188 -14.49 7.38 -10.05
N TRP A 189 -14.68 7.16 -8.78
CA TRP A 189 -15.64 6.22 -8.20
C TRP A 189 -17.11 6.64 -8.29
N PHE A 190 -17.43 7.76 -8.86
CA PHE A 190 -18.78 8.29 -8.91
C PHE A 190 -19.19 8.77 -10.30
N ASP A 191 -18.91 7.99 -11.34
CA ASP A 191 -19.73 8.03 -12.55
C ASP A 191 -21.02 7.26 -12.28
N LEU A 192 -21.96 7.95 -11.67
CA LEU A 192 -23.36 7.52 -11.56
C LEU A 192 -24.10 7.90 -12.82
#